data_4cf7ee133293b0ce075b55de8520f07f
#
_entry.id   4cf7ee133293b0ce075b55de8520f07f
#
_cell.length_a   1.000
_cell.length_b   1.000
_cell.length_c   1.000
_cell.angle_alpha   90.00
_cell.angle_beta   90.00
_cell.angle_gamma   90.00
#
_symmetry.space_group_name_H-M   'P 1'
#
loop_
_entity.id
_entity.type
_entity.pdbx_description
1 polymer ?
#
loop_
_entity_poly.entity_id
_entity_poly.type
_entity_poly.pdbx_seq_one_letter_code
_entity_poly.pdbx_strand_id
1 'polypeptide(L)'
;MKVHFIAIGGSAMHNLAIALHLKGYNVTGSDDSIFEPSKSRLKKYGLHPEKIGWDRYRISDDIDCVILGMYAREDNLELEEAKKKSIKIYSYPEFIYEMSKEKTRVVIGGSHGKTSITAMVLHVLSNNGISVDYMVGAQLKGFETMVHLTEENDFILLEGDEYLSSPIDRRPKFHLYKPNIALLSGISWDHINVFPSKEEYSKQFEFFLDTITSGGVIVYNQSDSALSEMVLKCSNSLRKLEYSVPNHFIENGISYLSTDEGDLPLKIFGEHNLSNLSGAKLICQLMGVHEEEFNQSIITFEGADKRLEPLLLENDRAFFKDFAHSPSKVKATTKAIKNQFKNRKLITLLELHTFSSLNENFIGEYRDTLKSADIKILFYDPSAVEKKGLKNISETKIKNAFNDNNLIVFSNSNLLMNFLKDQEYVNSNLLFMSSGNYASLNLDEIKDLVKNS
;
A
#
# COMPACT_ATOMS: atom_id res chain seq x y z
N MET A 1 -2.31 -2.25 31.41
CA MET A 1 -3.55 -1.94 30.69
C MET A 1 -4.08 -3.21 30.08
N LYS A 2 -5.40 -3.49 30.20
CA LYS A 2 -6.08 -4.65 29.58
C LYS A 2 -6.88 -4.20 28.37
N VAL A 3 -6.56 -4.72 27.19
CA VAL A 3 -7.12 -4.27 25.91
C VAL A 3 -7.80 -5.44 25.21
N HIS A 4 -9.02 -5.26 24.75
CA HIS A 4 -9.73 -6.26 23.96
C HIS A 4 -9.90 -5.81 22.51
N PHE A 5 -9.58 -6.70 21.57
CA PHE A 5 -9.69 -6.46 20.13
C PHE A 5 -10.93 -7.14 19.55
N ILE A 6 -11.85 -6.37 18.98
CA ILE A 6 -12.95 -6.90 18.16
C ILE A 6 -12.47 -6.93 16.71
N ALA A 7 -12.48 -8.09 16.05
CA ALA A 7 -11.87 -8.41 14.76
C ALA A 7 -10.33 -8.38 14.80
N ILE A 8 -9.72 -9.13 15.74
CA ILE A 8 -8.27 -9.22 15.97
C ILE A 8 -7.50 -9.76 14.77
N GLY A 9 -8.12 -10.59 13.92
CA GLY A 9 -7.47 -11.22 12.75
C GLY A 9 -7.19 -10.28 11.58
N GLY A 10 -7.72 -9.06 11.59
CA GLY A 10 -7.45 -8.07 10.56
C GLY A 10 -5.95 -7.73 10.42
N SER A 11 -5.51 -7.36 9.21
CA SER A 11 -4.08 -7.14 8.93
C SER A 11 -3.43 -6.10 9.87
N ALA A 12 -4.03 -4.93 10.05
CA ALA A 12 -3.53 -3.93 10.99
C ALA A 12 -3.78 -4.34 12.45
N MET A 13 -4.93 -4.98 12.73
CA MET A 13 -5.36 -5.33 14.07
C MET A 13 -4.45 -6.34 14.76
N HIS A 14 -4.10 -7.45 14.08
CA HIS A 14 -3.20 -8.46 14.67
C HIS A 14 -1.78 -7.92 14.90
N ASN A 15 -1.29 -7.03 14.03
CA ASN A 15 0.02 -6.40 14.22
C ASN A 15 0.00 -5.44 15.43
N LEU A 16 -1.06 -4.65 15.60
CA LEU A 16 -1.23 -3.79 16.77
C LEU A 16 -1.39 -4.61 18.05
N ALA A 17 -2.17 -5.71 18.02
CA ALA A 17 -2.34 -6.61 19.15
C ALA A 17 -0.99 -7.21 19.60
N ILE A 18 -0.16 -7.66 18.67
CA ILE A 18 1.18 -8.18 18.95
C ILE A 18 2.08 -7.07 19.51
N ALA A 19 2.08 -5.87 18.93
CA ALA A 19 2.88 -4.74 19.42
C ALA A 19 2.52 -4.35 20.85
N LEU A 20 1.23 -4.31 21.19
CA LEU A 20 0.78 -4.02 22.56
C LEU A 20 1.14 -5.15 23.53
N HIS A 21 1.04 -6.41 23.10
CA HIS A 21 1.48 -7.56 23.91
C HIS A 21 2.98 -7.48 24.21
N LEU A 22 3.81 -7.19 23.21
CA LEU A 22 5.27 -7.01 23.39
C LEU A 22 5.60 -5.81 24.30
N LYS A 23 4.74 -4.78 24.31
CA LYS A 23 4.83 -3.64 25.23
C LYS A 23 4.34 -3.98 26.66
N GLY A 24 3.90 -5.22 26.92
CA GLY A 24 3.49 -5.70 28.24
C GLY A 24 2.01 -5.46 28.58
N TYR A 25 1.15 -5.15 27.60
CA TYR A 25 -0.28 -5.03 27.81
C TYR A 25 -0.93 -6.42 27.89
N ASN A 26 -1.98 -6.53 28.68
CA ASN A 26 -2.81 -7.73 28.69
C ASN A 26 -3.79 -7.65 27.50
N VAL A 27 -3.49 -8.38 26.43
CA VAL A 27 -4.23 -8.33 25.18
C VAL A 27 -5.11 -9.56 25.04
N THR A 28 -6.38 -9.35 24.75
CA THR A 28 -7.36 -10.35 24.37
C THR A 28 -8.04 -9.95 23.07
N GLY A 29 -8.73 -10.86 22.40
CA GLY A 29 -9.48 -10.51 21.20
C GLY A 29 -10.40 -11.61 20.69
N SER A 30 -11.19 -11.25 19.69
CA SER A 30 -12.19 -12.10 19.04
C SER A 30 -12.21 -11.84 17.54
N ASP A 31 -12.70 -12.80 16.79
CA ASP A 31 -12.95 -12.70 15.36
C ASP A 31 -13.94 -13.77 14.91
N ASP A 32 -14.64 -13.57 13.80
CA ASP A 32 -15.50 -14.59 13.18
C ASP A 32 -14.70 -15.55 12.30
N SER A 33 -13.53 -15.11 11.81
CA SER A 33 -12.61 -15.91 11.00
C SER A 33 -11.20 -15.32 11.00
N ILE A 34 -10.17 -16.13 11.16
CA ILE A 34 -8.78 -15.68 11.14
C ILE A 34 -8.01 -16.49 10.10
N PHE A 35 -7.49 -15.79 9.07
CA PHE A 35 -6.74 -16.38 7.97
C PHE A 35 -5.23 -16.19 8.14
N GLU A 36 -4.45 -16.87 7.32
CA GLU A 36 -3.01 -16.61 7.24
C GLU A 36 -2.72 -15.25 6.55
N PRO A 37 -1.67 -14.55 6.98
CA PRO A 37 -0.65 -14.92 8.00
C PRO A 37 -1.05 -14.58 9.45
N SER A 38 -2.17 -13.87 9.67
CA SER A 38 -2.61 -13.39 11.00
C SER A 38 -2.76 -14.55 11.99
N LYS A 39 -3.30 -15.69 11.52
CA LYS A 39 -3.54 -16.88 12.34
C LYS A 39 -2.25 -17.43 12.98
N SER A 40 -1.25 -17.69 12.16
CA SER A 40 0.05 -18.22 12.63
C SER A 40 0.76 -17.22 13.53
N ARG A 41 0.69 -15.94 13.21
CA ARG A 41 1.32 -14.87 13.99
C ARG A 41 0.68 -14.70 15.36
N LEU A 42 -0.65 -14.63 15.44
CA LEU A 42 -1.37 -14.58 16.73
C LEU A 42 -1.10 -15.83 17.59
N LYS A 43 -1.03 -17.02 16.97
CA LYS A 43 -0.66 -18.24 17.69
C LYS A 43 0.75 -18.19 18.28
N LYS A 44 1.72 -17.65 17.53
CA LYS A 44 3.12 -17.51 17.99
C LYS A 44 3.20 -16.73 19.31
N TYR A 45 2.34 -15.72 19.50
CA TYR A 45 2.34 -14.86 20.69
C TYR A 45 1.26 -15.23 21.71
N GLY A 46 0.53 -16.35 21.53
CA GLY A 46 -0.53 -16.77 22.46
C GLY A 46 -1.78 -15.88 22.44
N LEU A 47 -1.97 -15.08 21.37
CA LEU A 47 -3.06 -14.14 21.21
C LEU A 47 -4.22 -14.66 20.33
N HIS A 48 -4.08 -15.87 19.79
CA HIS A 48 -5.15 -16.49 19.00
C HIS A 48 -6.33 -16.86 19.91
N PRO A 49 -7.56 -16.40 19.62
CA PRO A 49 -8.73 -16.76 20.44
C PRO A 49 -8.91 -18.29 20.51
N GLU A 50 -9.22 -18.80 21.69
CA GLU A 50 -9.52 -20.24 21.86
C GLU A 50 -10.76 -20.66 21.08
N LYS A 51 -11.77 -19.80 21.04
CA LYS A 51 -13.01 -20.01 20.30
C LYS A 51 -13.20 -18.88 19.29
N ILE A 52 -13.42 -19.23 18.04
CA ILE A 52 -13.81 -18.29 16.99
C ILE A 52 -15.28 -17.89 17.18
N GLY A 53 -15.63 -16.67 16.80
CA GLY A 53 -16.94 -16.05 16.97
C GLY A 53 -16.97 -15.00 18.07
N TRP A 54 -18.12 -14.37 18.21
CA TRP A 54 -18.38 -13.26 19.11
C TRP A 54 -19.08 -13.74 20.39
N ASP A 55 -18.63 -13.24 21.55
CA ASP A 55 -19.21 -13.59 22.84
C ASP A 55 -19.17 -12.38 23.80
N ARG A 56 -20.36 -11.81 24.14
CA ARG A 56 -20.48 -10.69 25.06
C ARG A 56 -19.81 -10.88 26.41
N TYR A 57 -19.68 -12.14 26.88
CA TYR A 57 -19.05 -12.45 28.17
C TYR A 57 -17.51 -12.27 28.16
N ARG A 58 -16.91 -12.08 26.99
CA ARG A 58 -15.49 -11.67 26.89
C ARG A 58 -15.25 -10.24 27.32
N ILE A 59 -16.30 -9.39 27.29
CA ILE A 59 -16.23 -8.00 27.70
C ILE A 59 -16.47 -7.92 29.22
N SER A 60 -15.41 -8.13 29.98
CA SER A 60 -15.40 -8.01 31.45
C SER A 60 -15.19 -6.57 31.92
N ASP A 61 -15.56 -6.28 33.18
CA ASP A 61 -15.49 -4.91 33.72
C ASP A 61 -14.06 -4.39 33.97
N ASP A 62 -13.07 -5.29 33.93
CA ASP A 62 -11.65 -4.98 34.10
C ASP A 62 -10.94 -4.65 32.78
N ILE A 63 -11.68 -4.57 31.66
CA ILE A 63 -11.15 -4.12 30.37
C ILE A 63 -11.05 -2.59 30.37
N ASP A 64 -9.84 -2.06 30.17
CA ASP A 64 -9.59 -0.62 30.13
C ASP A 64 -10.11 0.01 28.83
N CYS A 65 -9.97 -0.68 27.70
CA CYS A 65 -10.51 -0.23 26.42
C CYS A 65 -10.71 -1.38 25.41
N VAL A 66 -11.55 -1.10 24.42
CA VAL A 66 -11.80 -1.96 23.26
C VAL A 66 -11.24 -1.29 22.01
N ILE A 67 -10.54 -2.07 21.15
CA ILE A 67 -10.12 -1.62 19.82
C ILE A 67 -10.98 -2.32 18.79
N LEU A 68 -11.71 -1.53 18.00
CA LEU A 68 -12.70 -2.00 17.03
C LEU A 68 -12.11 -2.05 15.62
N GLY A 69 -12.07 -3.23 15.01
CA GLY A 69 -11.65 -3.42 13.62
C GLY A 69 -12.72 -2.99 12.63
N MET A 70 -12.29 -2.54 11.44
CA MET A 70 -13.15 -2.01 10.39
C MET A 70 -14.20 -3.01 9.88
N TYR A 71 -13.91 -4.31 9.92
CA TYR A 71 -14.80 -5.37 9.41
C TYR A 71 -15.75 -5.94 10.47
N ALA A 72 -15.68 -5.47 11.71
CA ALA A 72 -16.72 -5.74 12.69
C ALA A 72 -18.02 -5.04 12.27
N ARG A 73 -19.16 -5.67 12.55
CA ARG A 73 -20.47 -5.08 12.26
C ARG A 73 -20.90 -4.14 13.39
N GLU A 74 -21.74 -3.16 13.06
CA GLU A 74 -22.30 -2.23 14.06
C GLU A 74 -23.15 -2.93 15.12
N ASP A 75 -23.75 -4.09 14.78
CA ASP A 75 -24.57 -4.95 15.64
C ASP A 75 -23.76 -6.09 16.31
N ASN A 76 -22.43 -5.94 16.41
CA ASN A 76 -21.57 -6.92 17.06
C ASN A 76 -21.85 -7.01 18.56
N LEU A 77 -22.05 -8.23 19.08
CA LEU A 77 -22.45 -8.49 20.48
C LEU A 77 -21.45 -7.95 21.51
N GLU A 78 -20.15 -8.02 21.20
CA GLU A 78 -19.09 -7.51 22.08
C GLU A 78 -19.03 -5.99 22.04
N LEU A 79 -19.27 -5.38 20.87
CA LEU A 79 -19.38 -3.92 20.74
C LEU A 79 -20.58 -3.36 21.52
N GLU A 80 -21.74 -4.05 21.45
CA GLU A 80 -22.93 -3.67 22.23
C GLU A 80 -22.67 -3.74 23.74
N GLU A 81 -22.02 -4.83 24.20
CA GLU A 81 -21.69 -5.00 25.61
C GLU A 81 -20.68 -3.96 26.10
N ALA A 82 -19.66 -3.63 25.28
CA ALA A 82 -18.70 -2.58 25.60
C ALA A 82 -19.38 -1.20 25.74
N LYS A 83 -20.33 -0.88 24.83
CA LYS A 83 -21.14 0.36 24.92
C LYS A 83 -21.99 0.38 26.21
N LYS A 84 -22.66 -0.75 26.52
CA LYS A 84 -23.49 -0.89 27.71
C LYS A 84 -22.69 -0.69 29.01
N LYS A 85 -21.47 -1.20 29.05
CA LYS A 85 -20.54 -1.04 30.20
C LYS A 85 -19.79 0.28 30.19
N SER A 86 -20.03 1.16 29.22
CA SER A 86 -19.32 2.43 29.07
C SER A 86 -17.80 2.28 28.98
N ILE A 87 -17.31 1.14 28.48
CA ILE A 87 -15.90 0.91 28.23
C ILE A 87 -15.48 1.76 27.03
N LYS A 88 -14.30 2.39 27.10
CA LYS A 88 -13.79 3.24 26.02
C LYS A 88 -13.54 2.41 24.76
N ILE A 89 -14.14 2.82 23.66
CA ILE A 89 -14.00 2.16 22.36
C ILE A 89 -13.20 3.07 21.45
N TYR A 90 -12.15 2.54 20.85
CA TYR A 90 -11.33 3.21 19.86
C TYR A 90 -11.43 2.46 18.53
N SER A 91 -11.40 3.17 17.41
CA SER A 91 -10.88 2.63 16.19
C SER A 91 -9.38 2.42 16.32
N TYR A 92 -8.81 1.55 15.49
CA TYR A 92 -7.38 1.33 15.51
C TYR A 92 -6.54 2.60 15.26
N PRO A 93 -6.89 3.51 14.32
CA PRO A 93 -6.13 4.75 14.15
C PRO A 93 -6.30 5.75 15.30
N GLU A 94 -7.46 5.80 15.96
CA GLU A 94 -7.63 6.60 17.18
C GLU A 94 -6.72 6.10 18.28
N PHE A 95 -6.61 4.79 18.47
CA PHE A 95 -5.73 4.23 19.48
C PHE A 95 -4.26 4.56 19.20
N ILE A 96 -3.81 4.44 17.93
CA ILE A 96 -2.45 4.84 17.54
C ILE A 96 -2.21 6.32 17.82
N TYR A 97 -3.18 7.19 17.54
CA TYR A 97 -3.06 8.60 17.88
C TYR A 97 -2.90 8.81 19.40
N GLU A 98 -3.74 8.15 20.22
CA GLU A 98 -3.63 8.23 21.68
C GLU A 98 -2.25 7.83 22.20
N MET A 99 -1.67 6.76 21.63
CA MET A 99 -0.33 6.24 21.95
C MET A 99 0.82 7.14 21.48
N SER A 100 0.54 8.05 20.55
CA SER A 100 1.57 8.89 19.90
C SER A 100 1.37 10.40 20.09
N LYS A 101 0.51 10.82 21.00
CA LYS A 101 0.20 12.25 21.23
C LYS A 101 1.43 13.10 21.52
N GLU A 102 2.34 12.57 22.31
CA GLU A 102 3.57 13.25 22.76
C GLU A 102 4.74 13.07 21.77
N LYS A 103 4.51 12.33 20.67
CA LYS A 103 5.53 12.07 19.66
C LYS A 103 5.34 12.96 18.45
N THR A 104 6.43 13.17 17.70
CA THR A 104 6.35 13.76 16.36
C THR A 104 5.78 12.73 15.39
N ARG A 105 4.55 12.94 14.95
CA ARG A 105 3.83 12.07 14.02
C ARG A 105 4.17 12.44 12.59
N VAL A 106 4.81 11.51 11.89
CA VAL A 106 5.14 11.59 10.47
C VAL A 106 4.16 10.69 9.71
N VAL A 107 3.31 11.26 8.85
CA VAL A 107 2.25 10.53 8.16
C VAL A 107 2.48 10.55 6.65
N ILE A 108 2.62 9.38 6.05
CA ILE A 108 2.81 9.21 4.61
C ILE A 108 1.46 8.83 3.97
N GLY A 109 0.81 9.80 3.34
CA GLY A 109 -0.48 9.66 2.67
C GLY A 109 -0.39 9.71 1.14
N GLY A 110 -1.54 9.50 0.51
CA GLY A 110 -1.69 9.57 -0.95
C GLY A 110 -2.26 8.28 -1.55
N SER A 111 -2.77 8.36 -2.76
CA SER A 111 -3.42 7.24 -3.44
C SER A 111 -2.45 6.11 -3.84
N HIS A 112 -1.17 6.41 -3.98
CA HIS A 112 -0.12 5.46 -4.35
C HIS A 112 1.22 5.86 -3.72
N GLY A 113 2.21 4.95 -3.71
CA GLY A 113 3.56 5.23 -3.18
C GLY A 113 3.71 5.14 -1.66
N LYS A 114 2.64 5.20 -0.86
CA LYS A 114 2.68 5.18 0.62
C LYS A 114 3.66 4.14 1.18
N THR A 115 3.41 2.86 0.88
CA THR A 115 4.22 1.75 1.40
C THR A 115 5.69 1.83 0.94
N SER A 116 5.92 2.21 -0.33
CA SER A 116 7.28 2.35 -0.87
C SER A 116 8.05 3.47 -0.17
N ILE A 117 7.43 4.64 0.01
CA ILE A 117 8.04 5.77 0.71
C ILE A 117 8.32 5.39 2.18
N THR A 118 7.33 4.81 2.87
CA THR A 118 7.50 4.36 4.26
C THR A 118 8.62 3.34 4.41
N ALA A 119 8.71 2.37 3.46
CA ALA A 119 9.79 1.38 3.45
C ALA A 119 11.16 2.02 3.21
N MET A 120 11.28 2.99 2.28
CA MET A 120 12.52 3.73 2.04
C MET A 120 12.94 4.50 3.28
N VAL A 121 12.02 5.22 3.93
CA VAL A 121 12.31 5.97 5.16
C VAL A 121 12.79 5.04 6.27
N LEU A 122 12.08 3.94 6.53
CA LEU A 122 12.49 2.97 7.55
C LEU A 122 13.84 2.32 7.25
N HIS A 123 14.10 2.00 5.98
CA HIS A 123 15.39 1.46 5.54
C HIS A 123 16.55 2.43 5.83
N VAL A 124 16.37 3.70 5.46
CA VAL A 124 17.38 4.74 5.68
C VAL A 124 17.59 5.00 7.17
N LEU A 125 16.53 5.16 7.96
CA LEU A 125 16.63 5.38 9.41
C LEU A 125 17.34 4.20 10.10
N SER A 126 16.97 2.96 9.74
CA SER A 126 17.59 1.75 10.29
C SER A 126 19.09 1.67 9.97
N ASN A 127 19.50 2.00 8.73
CA ASN A 127 20.90 1.99 8.34
C ASN A 127 21.75 3.05 9.08
N ASN A 128 21.09 4.13 9.52
CA ASN A 128 21.73 5.20 10.29
C ASN A 128 21.55 5.05 11.81
N GLY A 129 21.05 3.91 12.27
CA GLY A 129 20.86 3.63 13.70
C GLY A 129 19.81 4.49 14.40
N ILE A 130 18.90 5.11 13.62
CA ILE A 130 17.80 5.93 14.15
C ILE A 130 16.59 5.04 14.41
N SER A 131 16.25 4.89 15.68
CA SER A 131 15.06 4.13 16.10
C SER A 131 13.81 4.99 16.03
N VAL A 132 12.72 4.43 15.48
CA VAL A 132 11.43 5.09 15.38
C VAL A 132 10.30 4.10 15.68
N ASP A 133 9.21 4.62 16.21
CA ASP A 133 7.95 3.87 16.19
C ASP A 133 7.37 3.89 14.78
N TYR A 134 6.64 2.86 14.42
CA TYR A 134 6.02 2.81 13.09
C TYR A 134 4.75 2.00 13.04
N MET A 135 3.95 2.31 12.02
CA MET A 135 2.82 1.51 11.57
C MET A 135 2.75 1.54 10.05
N VAL A 136 2.89 0.36 9.44
CA VAL A 136 2.91 0.16 7.98
C VAL A 136 1.76 -0.74 7.56
N GLY A 137 1.16 -0.45 6.42
CA GLY A 137 -0.02 -1.17 5.91
C GLY A 137 0.28 -2.55 5.30
N ALA A 138 1.55 -2.84 4.99
CA ALA A 138 1.96 -4.10 4.37
C ALA A 138 3.22 -4.66 5.04
N GLN A 139 3.44 -5.98 4.94
CA GLN A 139 4.65 -6.62 5.44
C GLN A 139 5.88 -6.04 4.73
N LEU A 140 6.91 -5.70 5.50
CA LEU A 140 8.21 -5.28 5.01
C LEU A 140 9.27 -6.34 5.30
N LYS A 141 10.18 -6.55 4.36
CA LYS A 141 11.32 -7.46 4.51
C LYS A 141 12.23 -6.97 5.64
N GLY A 142 12.58 -7.85 6.55
CA GLY A 142 13.42 -7.52 7.71
C GLY A 142 12.67 -7.00 8.94
N PHE A 143 11.36 -6.78 8.86
CA PHE A 143 10.52 -6.35 9.98
C PHE A 143 9.65 -7.49 10.48
N GLU A 144 9.72 -7.82 11.78
CA GLU A 144 8.93 -8.90 12.37
C GLU A 144 7.45 -8.53 12.46
N THR A 145 7.15 -7.29 12.84
CA THR A 145 5.79 -6.76 12.95
C THR A 145 5.64 -5.49 12.13
N MET A 146 4.41 -5.19 11.71
CA MET A 146 4.08 -3.97 10.96
C MET A 146 3.70 -2.81 11.87
N VAL A 147 3.71 -3.03 13.18
CA VAL A 147 3.51 -2.01 14.22
C VAL A 147 4.61 -2.17 15.27
N HIS A 148 5.28 -1.09 15.58
CA HIS A 148 6.26 -0.99 16.66
C HIS A 148 5.96 0.26 17.49
N LEU A 149 5.83 0.07 18.80
CA LEU A 149 5.46 1.12 19.74
C LEU A 149 6.35 1.04 21.00
N THR A 150 7.05 2.12 21.29
CA THR A 150 7.91 2.23 22.47
C THR A 150 7.54 3.46 23.32
N GLU A 151 8.21 3.67 24.42
CA GLU A 151 8.14 4.94 25.16
C GLU A 151 9.29 5.88 24.75
N GLU A 152 10.39 5.33 24.29
CA GLU A 152 11.68 6.02 24.14
C GLU A 152 11.79 6.81 22.84
N ASN A 153 11.09 6.37 21.77
CA ASN A 153 11.22 6.98 20.46
C ASN A 153 10.45 8.31 20.38
N ASP A 154 11.09 9.36 19.89
CA ASP A 154 10.50 10.69 19.70
C ASP A 154 9.60 10.77 18.46
N PHE A 155 9.85 9.93 17.46
CA PHE A 155 9.13 9.90 16.20
C PHE A 155 8.25 8.65 16.08
N ILE A 156 7.12 8.82 15.43
CA ILE A 156 6.32 7.72 14.90
C ILE A 156 6.03 7.93 13.41
N LEU A 157 6.37 6.93 12.58
CA LEU A 157 6.12 6.93 11.14
C LEU A 157 4.86 6.11 10.83
N LEU A 158 3.86 6.75 10.26
CA LEU A 158 2.55 6.16 10.00
C LEU A 158 2.22 6.13 8.51
N GLU A 159 1.82 4.98 8.00
CA GLU A 159 1.21 4.91 6.67
C GLU A 159 -0.24 5.41 6.75
N GLY A 160 -0.50 6.55 6.10
CA GLY A 160 -1.78 7.26 6.09
C GLY A 160 -2.74 6.69 5.05
N ASP A 161 -3.57 5.73 5.46
CA ASP A 161 -4.58 5.12 4.61
C ASP A 161 -5.83 6.00 4.54
N GLU A 162 -6.28 6.30 3.33
CA GLU A 162 -7.49 7.06 3.06
C GLU A 162 -8.79 6.26 3.19
N TYR A 163 -8.70 4.96 3.48
CA TYR A 163 -9.86 4.12 3.73
C TYR A 163 -10.44 4.36 5.14
N LEU A 164 -11.72 3.97 5.34
CA LEU A 164 -12.48 4.24 6.56
C LEU A 164 -11.85 3.61 7.81
N SER A 165 -12.02 4.25 8.97
CA SER A 165 -11.38 3.87 10.23
C SER A 165 -12.08 2.73 10.96
N SER A 166 -13.42 2.76 11.06
CA SER A 166 -14.20 1.72 11.72
C SER A 166 -15.65 1.69 11.21
N PRO A 167 -16.47 0.68 11.53
CA PRO A 167 -17.89 0.67 11.14
C PRO A 167 -18.70 1.80 11.79
N ILE A 168 -18.31 2.27 12.96
CA ILE A 168 -19.00 3.36 13.68
C ILE A 168 -18.37 4.75 13.50
N ASP A 169 -17.19 4.81 12.87
CA ASP A 169 -16.53 6.07 12.48
C ASP A 169 -16.08 5.97 11.02
N ARG A 170 -16.77 6.65 10.15
CA ARG A 170 -16.54 6.61 8.70
C ARG A 170 -15.50 7.63 8.22
N ARG A 171 -14.83 8.34 9.13
CA ARG A 171 -13.68 9.19 8.75
C ARG A 171 -12.55 8.32 8.23
N PRO A 172 -11.83 8.75 7.18
CA PRO A 172 -10.58 8.12 6.77
C PRO A 172 -9.56 8.00 7.89
N LYS A 173 -8.81 6.91 7.91
CA LYS A 173 -7.82 6.64 8.98
C LYS A 173 -6.82 7.77 9.15
N PHE A 174 -6.29 8.31 8.04
CA PHE A 174 -5.26 9.35 8.09
C PHE A 174 -5.74 10.68 8.70
N HIS A 175 -7.06 10.99 8.73
CA HIS A 175 -7.59 12.15 9.44
C HIS A 175 -7.39 12.10 10.96
N LEU A 176 -7.26 10.89 11.50
CA LEU A 176 -7.21 10.67 12.95
C LEU A 176 -5.79 10.82 13.51
N TYR A 177 -4.76 10.77 12.67
CA TYR A 177 -3.36 10.82 13.10
C TYR A 177 -2.85 12.22 13.47
N LYS A 178 -3.46 13.29 12.97
CA LYS A 178 -3.08 14.69 13.22
C LYS A 178 -1.57 14.91 13.11
N PRO A 179 -0.99 14.80 11.91
CA PRO A 179 0.46 14.79 11.72
C PRO A 179 1.14 16.11 12.10
N ASN A 180 2.39 16.03 12.56
CA ASN A 180 3.32 17.16 12.64
C ASN A 180 4.05 17.35 11.31
N ILE A 181 4.38 16.23 10.66
CA ILE A 181 4.97 16.15 9.34
C ILE A 181 4.10 15.24 8.48
N ALA A 182 3.63 15.71 7.35
CA ALA A 182 2.85 14.92 6.41
C ALA A 182 3.53 14.85 5.06
N LEU A 183 3.33 13.74 4.34
CA LEU A 183 3.67 13.63 2.92
C LEU A 183 2.44 13.17 2.16
N LEU A 184 2.15 13.82 1.02
CA LEU A 184 1.15 13.39 0.04
C LEU A 184 1.81 13.07 -1.31
N SER A 185 1.72 11.81 -1.72
CA SER A 185 2.36 11.32 -2.95
C SER A 185 1.51 11.50 -4.22
N GLY A 186 0.22 11.77 -4.08
CA GLY A 186 -0.74 12.00 -5.15
C GLY A 186 -2.17 11.74 -4.70
N ILE A 187 -3.14 12.21 -5.47
CA ILE A 187 -4.58 12.12 -5.18
C ILE A 187 -5.40 11.50 -6.33
N SER A 188 -4.80 10.56 -7.06
CA SER A 188 -5.51 9.81 -8.09
C SER A 188 -6.67 9.02 -7.51
N TRP A 189 -7.86 9.14 -8.12
CA TRP A 189 -9.08 8.51 -7.62
C TRP A 189 -8.96 7.00 -7.48
N ASP A 190 -9.30 6.48 -6.31
CA ASP A 190 -9.35 5.05 -5.97
C ASP A 190 -10.53 4.81 -4.99
N HIS A 191 -10.77 3.55 -4.59
CA HIS A 191 -11.80 3.18 -3.60
C HIS A 191 -13.22 3.63 -3.93
N ILE A 192 -13.66 3.43 -5.18
CA ILE A 192 -15.01 3.81 -5.68
C ILE A 192 -16.17 3.26 -4.82
N ASN A 193 -15.95 2.14 -4.13
CA ASN A 193 -16.94 1.56 -3.20
C ASN A 193 -17.17 2.41 -1.94
N VAL A 194 -16.25 3.33 -1.63
CA VAL A 194 -16.32 4.23 -0.47
C VAL A 194 -16.51 5.68 -0.92
N PHE A 195 -15.82 6.07 -1.99
CA PHE A 195 -15.85 7.41 -2.57
C PHE A 195 -16.36 7.34 -4.01
N PRO A 196 -17.68 7.45 -4.22
CA PRO A 196 -18.31 7.26 -5.53
C PRO A 196 -17.90 8.26 -6.60
N SER A 197 -17.33 9.41 -6.22
CA SER A 197 -16.85 10.43 -7.15
C SER A 197 -15.42 10.87 -6.84
N LYS A 198 -14.75 11.41 -7.86
CA LYS A 198 -13.41 11.98 -7.73
C LYS A 198 -13.40 13.17 -6.77
N GLU A 199 -14.45 13.96 -6.79
CA GLU A 199 -14.62 15.13 -5.93
C GLU A 199 -14.71 14.73 -4.45
N GLU A 200 -15.49 13.70 -4.13
CA GLU A 200 -15.60 13.17 -2.76
C GLU A 200 -14.27 12.61 -2.26
N TYR A 201 -13.55 11.91 -3.14
CA TYR A 201 -12.23 11.39 -2.82
C TYR A 201 -11.22 12.52 -2.57
N SER A 202 -11.16 13.52 -3.46
CA SER A 202 -10.25 14.66 -3.33
C SER A 202 -10.51 15.47 -2.05
N LYS A 203 -11.76 15.67 -1.65
CA LYS A 203 -12.12 16.34 -0.38
C LYS A 203 -11.50 15.69 0.85
N GLN A 204 -11.25 14.37 0.82
CA GLN A 204 -10.61 13.71 1.97
C GLN A 204 -9.18 14.20 2.19
N PHE A 205 -8.49 14.57 1.12
CA PHE A 205 -7.13 15.14 1.20
C PHE A 205 -7.15 16.61 1.63
N GLU A 206 -8.16 17.39 1.24
CA GLU A 206 -8.38 18.74 1.78
C GLU A 206 -8.57 18.69 3.30
N PHE A 207 -9.48 17.83 3.79
CA PHE A 207 -9.67 17.61 5.21
C PHE A 207 -8.41 17.10 5.91
N PHE A 208 -7.62 16.25 5.26
CA PHE A 208 -6.35 15.80 5.83
C PHE A 208 -5.37 16.96 6.03
N LEU A 209 -5.24 17.87 5.08
CA LEU A 209 -4.38 19.06 5.21
C LEU A 209 -4.80 19.91 6.43
N ASP A 210 -6.09 20.01 6.72
CA ASP A 210 -6.60 20.74 7.89
C ASP A 210 -6.29 20.01 9.21
N THR A 211 -6.03 18.70 9.20
CA THR A 211 -5.66 17.93 10.39
C THR A 211 -4.19 18.06 10.77
N ILE A 212 -3.33 18.55 9.86
CA ILE A 212 -1.92 18.78 10.17
C ILE A 212 -1.81 19.84 11.25
N THR A 213 -0.96 19.62 12.25
CA THR A 213 -0.78 20.59 13.35
C THR A 213 -0.34 21.94 12.79
N SER A 214 -0.85 23.03 13.35
CA SER A 214 -0.47 24.39 12.95
C SER A 214 1.05 24.57 13.09
N GLY A 215 1.70 25.15 12.08
CA GLY A 215 3.16 25.24 12.00
C GLY A 215 3.85 23.94 11.56
N GLY A 216 3.08 22.88 11.28
CA GLY A 216 3.59 21.62 10.75
C GLY A 216 4.10 21.71 9.32
N VAL A 217 4.53 20.57 8.79
CA VAL A 217 5.15 20.45 7.46
C VAL A 217 4.28 19.57 6.55
N ILE A 218 4.06 20.01 5.32
CA ILE A 218 3.54 19.20 4.23
C ILE A 218 4.59 19.05 3.12
N VAL A 219 4.98 17.80 2.85
CA VAL A 219 5.80 17.37 1.71
C VAL A 219 4.86 16.87 0.63
N TYR A 220 4.94 17.36 -0.60
CA TYR A 220 3.98 16.99 -1.64
C TYR A 220 4.61 16.82 -3.02
N ASN A 221 4.06 15.88 -3.78
CA ASN A 221 4.49 15.62 -5.14
C ASN A 221 3.95 16.72 -6.09
N GLN A 222 4.82 17.61 -6.56
CA GLN A 222 4.44 18.70 -7.46
C GLN A 222 4.01 18.21 -8.86
N SER A 223 4.36 16.98 -9.24
CA SER A 223 3.96 16.42 -10.54
C SER A 223 2.45 16.07 -10.60
N ASP A 224 1.77 15.95 -9.46
CA ASP A 224 0.31 15.89 -9.37
C ASP A 224 -0.25 17.31 -9.26
N SER A 225 -0.69 17.85 -10.39
CA SER A 225 -1.16 19.26 -10.48
C SER A 225 -2.36 19.54 -9.58
N ALA A 226 -3.28 18.56 -9.42
CA ALA A 226 -4.45 18.71 -8.56
C ALA A 226 -4.04 18.78 -7.09
N LEU A 227 -3.09 17.92 -6.66
CA LEU A 227 -2.51 17.99 -5.32
C LEU A 227 -1.77 19.30 -5.09
N SER A 228 -0.94 19.74 -6.03
CA SER A 228 -0.20 21.01 -5.93
C SER A 228 -1.14 22.19 -5.73
N GLU A 229 -2.19 22.28 -6.53
CA GLU A 229 -3.20 23.33 -6.42
C GLU A 229 -3.89 23.29 -5.05
N MET A 230 -4.27 22.12 -4.57
CA MET A 230 -4.89 21.91 -3.26
C MET A 230 -3.98 22.37 -2.12
N VAL A 231 -2.70 21.96 -2.13
CA VAL A 231 -1.73 22.34 -1.09
C VAL A 231 -1.48 23.86 -1.11
N LEU A 232 -1.36 24.46 -2.29
CA LEU A 232 -1.14 25.91 -2.40
C LEU A 232 -2.33 26.72 -1.89
N LYS A 233 -3.56 26.25 -2.09
CA LYS A 233 -4.80 26.88 -1.61
C LYS A 233 -5.13 26.61 -0.15
N CYS A 234 -4.46 25.63 0.48
CA CYS A 234 -4.71 25.29 1.87
C CYS A 234 -4.47 26.48 2.80
N SER A 235 -5.48 26.78 3.64
CA SER A 235 -5.47 27.89 4.58
C SER A 235 -4.70 27.61 5.87
N ASN A 236 -4.44 26.31 6.19
CA ASN A 236 -3.66 25.94 7.35
C ASN A 236 -2.22 26.48 7.24
N SER A 237 -1.69 27.00 8.34
CA SER A 237 -0.32 27.56 8.40
C SER A 237 0.71 26.43 8.39
N LEU A 238 1.13 26.03 7.20
CA LEU A 238 2.06 24.91 6.98
C LEU A 238 3.33 25.37 6.25
N ARG A 239 4.46 24.75 6.61
CA ARG A 239 5.65 24.78 5.77
C ARG A 239 5.42 23.80 4.61
N LYS A 240 5.42 24.31 3.38
CA LYS A 240 5.14 23.56 2.15
C LYS A 240 6.45 23.22 1.44
N LEU A 241 6.74 21.92 1.29
CA LEU A 241 7.95 21.40 0.62
C LEU A 241 7.52 20.54 -0.56
N GLU A 242 7.87 20.96 -1.76
CA GLU A 242 7.58 20.22 -2.98
C GLU A 242 8.68 19.23 -3.33
N TYR A 243 8.31 18.13 -4.00
CA TYR A 243 9.27 17.22 -4.61
C TYR A 243 8.78 16.72 -5.97
N SER A 244 9.73 16.24 -6.76
CA SER A 244 9.47 15.63 -8.08
C SER A 244 10.44 14.49 -8.33
N VAL A 245 10.38 13.94 -9.53
CA VAL A 245 11.37 12.96 -10.01
C VAL A 245 12.75 13.64 -10.04
N PRO A 246 13.78 13.06 -9.39
CA PRO A 246 15.11 13.64 -9.37
C PRO A 246 15.82 13.45 -10.71
N ASN A 247 16.91 14.19 -10.93
CA ASN A 247 17.78 13.96 -12.06
C ASN A 247 18.33 12.53 -12.05
N HIS A 248 18.15 11.83 -13.15
CA HIS A 248 18.55 10.43 -13.28
C HIS A 248 18.77 10.06 -14.74
N PHE A 249 19.49 8.97 -14.97
CA PHE A 249 19.61 8.34 -16.28
C PHE A 249 19.61 6.82 -16.13
N ILE A 250 19.46 6.12 -17.26
CA ILE A 250 19.46 4.67 -17.31
C ILE A 250 20.61 4.24 -18.22
N GLU A 251 21.51 3.43 -17.70
CA GLU A 251 22.61 2.85 -18.46
C GLU A 251 22.71 1.35 -18.17
N ASN A 252 22.78 0.54 -19.22
CA ASN A 252 22.89 -0.93 -19.14
C ASN A 252 21.82 -1.59 -18.25
N GLY A 253 20.59 -1.05 -18.23
CA GLY A 253 19.48 -1.58 -17.41
C GLY A 253 19.57 -1.22 -15.93
N ILE A 254 20.48 -0.33 -15.53
CA ILE A 254 20.62 0.22 -14.18
C ILE A 254 20.18 1.68 -14.21
N SER A 255 19.35 2.08 -13.23
CA SER A 255 19.01 3.50 -13.01
C SER A 255 20.05 4.14 -12.12
N TYR A 256 20.54 5.31 -12.49
CA TYR A 256 21.49 6.10 -11.72
C TYR A 256 20.84 7.39 -11.26
N LEU A 257 20.94 7.70 -9.98
CA LEU A 257 20.58 8.98 -9.41
C LEU A 257 21.77 9.95 -9.55
N SER A 258 21.57 11.07 -10.24
CA SER A 258 22.62 12.11 -10.35
C SER A 258 22.58 12.99 -9.11
N THR A 259 23.71 13.07 -8.41
CA THR A 259 23.92 13.91 -7.21
C THR A 259 25.14 14.80 -7.40
N ASP A 260 25.31 15.79 -6.52
CA ASP A 260 26.49 16.67 -6.53
C ASP A 260 27.79 15.91 -6.20
N GLU A 261 27.69 14.73 -5.58
CA GLU A 261 28.82 13.87 -5.24
C GLU A 261 29.12 12.80 -6.30
N GLY A 262 28.30 12.73 -7.37
CA GLY A 262 28.42 11.76 -8.44
C GLY A 262 27.14 10.96 -8.67
N ASP A 263 27.22 10.00 -9.59
CA ASP A 263 26.09 9.16 -10.01
C ASP A 263 26.00 7.91 -9.15
N LEU A 264 24.84 7.70 -8.53
CA LEU A 264 24.60 6.59 -7.61
C LEU A 264 23.76 5.49 -8.27
N PRO A 265 24.26 4.26 -8.41
CA PRO A 265 23.48 3.15 -8.95
C PRO A 265 22.38 2.74 -7.98
N LEU A 266 21.15 2.63 -8.50
CA LEU A 266 19.99 2.23 -7.72
C LEU A 266 19.55 0.81 -8.06
N LYS A 267 19.06 0.07 -7.05
CA LYS A 267 18.43 -1.24 -7.25
C LYS A 267 16.94 -1.11 -7.63
N ILE A 268 16.36 0.07 -7.43
CA ILE A 268 15.00 0.41 -7.85
C ILE A 268 15.02 1.25 -9.13
N PHE A 269 13.94 1.22 -9.87
CA PHE A 269 13.82 1.96 -11.12
C PHE A 269 12.38 2.43 -11.39
N GLY A 270 12.23 3.28 -12.42
CA GLY A 270 10.97 3.87 -12.83
C GLY A 270 10.68 5.20 -12.14
N GLU A 271 10.20 6.17 -12.92
CA GLU A 271 9.95 7.55 -12.47
C GLU A 271 9.12 7.63 -11.19
N HIS A 272 8.13 6.72 -11.03
CA HIS A 272 7.30 6.68 -9.82
C HIS A 272 8.08 6.28 -8.55
N ASN A 273 9.03 5.31 -8.67
CA ASN A 273 9.89 4.93 -7.54
C ASN A 273 10.94 6.02 -7.26
N LEU A 274 11.45 6.68 -8.30
CA LEU A 274 12.39 7.80 -8.14
C LEU A 274 11.70 9.03 -7.51
N SER A 275 10.45 9.29 -7.88
CA SER A 275 9.63 10.29 -7.20
C SER A 275 9.41 9.94 -5.72
N ASN A 276 9.08 8.68 -5.42
CA ASN A 276 8.96 8.20 -4.04
C ASN A 276 10.27 8.37 -3.26
N LEU A 277 11.42 8.13 -3.90
CA LEU A 277 12.75 8.34 -3.31
C LEU A 277 12.96 9.81 -2.91
N SER A 278 12.60 10.77 -3.78
CA SER A 278 12.69 12.20 -3.45
C SER A 278 11.83 12.59 -2.26
N GLY A 279 10.59 12.06 -2.22
CA GLY A 279 9.70 12.26 -1.07
C GLY A 279 10.28 11.66 0.22
N ALA A 280 10.81 10.43 0.15
CA ALA A 280 11.48 9.76 1.27
C ALA A 280 12.70 10.54 1.76
N LYS A 281 13.52 11.11 0.84
CA LYS A 281 14.68 11.94 1.17
C LYS A 281 14.29 13.13 2.03
N LEU A 282 13.26 13.90 1.62
CA LEU A 282 12.78 15.04 2.40
C LEU A 282 12.25 14.64 3.78
N ILE A 283 11.54 13.52 3.89
CA ILE A 283 11.09 13.01 5.19
C ILE A 283 12.27 12.62 6.06
N CYS A 284 13.26 11.88 5.54
CA CYS A 284 14.47 11.52 6.28
C CYS A 284 15.25 12.76 6.77
N GLN A 285 15.39 13.79 5.94
CA GLN A 285 16.00 15.06 6.31
C GLN A 285 15.25 15.77 7.45
N LEU A 286 13.90 15.78 7.40
CA LEU A 286 13.06 16.32 8.48
C LEU A 286 13.16 15.50 9.78
N MET A 287 13.62 14.25 9.70
CA MET A 287 13.88 13.36 10.84
C MET A 287 15.35 13.32 11.26
N GLY A 288 16.20 14.21 10.71
CA GLY A 288 17.59 14.40 11.15
C GLY A 288 18.64 13.63 10.38
N VAL A 289 18.29 12.98 9.25
CA VAL A 289 19.27 12.29 8.37
C VAL A 289 19.89 13.30 7.40
N HIS A 290 21.22 13.34 7.30
CA HIS A 290 21.91 14.15 6.31
C HIS A 290 21.82 13.55 4.90
N GLU A 291 22.03 14.38 3.89
CA GLU A 291 21.91 13.95 2.48
C GLU A 291 22.87 12.82 2.13
N GLU A 292 24.11 12.91 2.55
CA GLU A 292 25.15 11.88 2.33
C GLU A 292 24.74 10.54 2.95
N GLU A 293 24.22 10.54 4.18
CA GLU A 293 23.73 9.36 4.89
C GLU A 293 22.53 8.72 4.18
N PHE A 294 21.63 9.57 3.67
CA PHE A 294 20.52 9.12 2.82
C PHE A 294 21.04 8.45 1.55
N ASN A 295 21.96 9.10 0.83
CA ASN A 295 22.53 8.62 -0.41
C ASN A 295 23.24 7.26 -0.22
N GLN A 296 24.07 7.12 0.84
CA GLN A 296 24.73 5.86 1.17
C GLN A 296 23.75 4.73 1.51
N SER A 297 22.64 5.06 2.13
CA SER A 297 21.65 4.07 2.54
C SER A 297 20.75 3.64 1.39
N ILE A 298 20.29 4.58 0.56
CA ILE A 298 19.26 4.30 -0.46
C ILE A 298 19.75 3.42 -1.60
N ILE A 299 21.04 3.40 -1.91
CA ILE A 299 21.65 2.51 -2.93
C ILE A 299 21.50 1.03 -2.58
N THR A 300 21.30 0.70 -1.31
CA THR A 300 21.11 -0.67 -0.84
C THR A 300 19.64 -1.10 -0.81
N PHE A 301 18.70 -0.17 -0.99
CA PHE A 301 17.27 -0.43 -0.95
C PHE A 301 16.80 -1.24 -2.16
N GLU A 302 16.24 -2.42 -1.93
CA GLU A 302 15.83 -3.39 -2.97
C GLU A 302 14.36 -3.27 -3.40
N GLY A 303 13.62 -2.33 -2.82
CA GLY A 303 12.17 -2.19 -3.03
C GLY A 303 11.34 -2.67 -1.83
N ALA A 304 10.06 -2.35 -1.83
CA ALA A 304 9.09 -2.88 -0.88
C ALA A 304 8.48 -4.18 -1.41
N ASP A 305 8.10 -5.09 -0.52
CA ASP A 305 7.48 -6.37 -0.88
C ASP A 305 6.30 -6.17 -1.84
N LYS A 306 6.24 -7.02 -2.85
CA LYS A 306 5.19 -6.99 -3.89
C LYS A 306 5.11 -5.67 -4.67
N ARG A 307 6.19 -4.88 -4.72
CA ARG A 307 6.26 -3.63 -5.48
C ARG A 307 7.37 -3.74 -6.51
N LEU A 308 6.99 -3.98 -7.77
CA LEU A 308 7.90 -4.19 -8.90
C LEU A 308 9.02 -5.22 -8.57
N GLU A 309 8.60 -6.31 -7.94
CA GLU A 309 9.47 -7.37 -7.42
C GLU A 309 10.01 -8.23 -8.56
N PRO A 310 11.33 -8.35 -8.74
CA PRO A 310 11.90 -9.27 -9.72
C PRO A 310 11.82 -10.72 -9.21
N LEU A 311 11.09 -11.58 -9.91
CA LEU A 311 11.05 -13.02 -9.67
C LEU A 311 12.16 -13.75 -10.45
N LEU A 312 12.57 -13.18 -11.58
CA LEU A 312 13.71 -13.58 -12.40
C LEU A 312 14.34 -12.32 -13.01
N LEU A 313 15.66 -12.25 -13.01
CA LEU A 313 16.40 -11.18 -13.69
C LEU A 313 17.66 -11.79 -14.34
N GLU A 314 17.68 -11.83 -15.67
CA GLU A 314 18.78 -12.33 -16.50
C GLU A 314 19.18 -11.29 -17.57
N ASN A 315 20.27 -11.54 -18.27
CA ASN A 315 20.86 -10.57 -19.21
C ASN A 315 19.94 -10.16 -20.35
N ASP A 316 19.05 -11.07 -20.79
CA ASP A 316 18.15 -10.84 -21.94
C ASP A 316 16.67 -10.93 -21.57
N ARG A 317 16.32 -11.33 -20.37
CA ARG A 317 14.95 -11.54 -19.93
C ARG A 317 14.73 -11.28 -18.46
N ALA A 318 13.49 -10.95 -18.09
CA ALA A 318 13.11 -10.80 -16.71
C ALA A 318 11.64 -11.14 -16.48
N PHE A 319 11.30 -11.54 -15.24
CA PHE A 319 9.92 -11.70 -14.79
C PHE A 319 9.70 -10.85 -13.53
N PHE A 320 8.78 -9.92 -13.63
CA PHE A 320 8.41 -9.02 -12.55
C PHE A 320 6.99 -9.26 -12.08
N LYS A 321 6.78 -9.06 -10.79
CA LYS A 321 5.47 -9.04 -10.15
C LYS A 321 5.24 -7.70 -9.47
N ASP A 322 4.06 -7.13 -9.61
CA ASP A 322 3.68 -5.87 -9.00
C ASP A 322 2.25 -5.91 -8.42
N PHE A 323 2.03 -5.25 -7.32
CA PHE A 323 0.70 -5.04 -6.73
C PHE A 323 -0.10 -3.93 -7.44
N ALA A 324 0.39 -3.41 -8.56
CA ALA A 324 -0.32 -2.44 -9.38
C ALA A 324 -1.66 -3.01 -9.86
N HIS A 325 -2.75 -2.37 -9.50
CA HIS A 325 -4.10 -2.80 -9.83
C HIS A 325 -5.04 -1.62 -10.12
N SER A 326 -4.67 -0.38 -9.76
CA SER A 326 -5.41 0.83 -10.16
C SER A 326 -4.81 1.45 -11.43
N PRO A 327 -5.58 2.22 -12.20
CA PRO A 327 -5.16 2.75 -13.50
C PRO A 327 -3.82 3.47 -13.50
N SER A 328 -3.61 4.38 -12.56
CA SER A 328 -2.35 5.15 -12.45
C SER A 328 -1.14 4.27 -12.16
N LYS A 329 -1.29 3.26 -11.27
CA LYS A 329 -0.24 2.30 -10.92
C LYS A 329 0.12 1.40 -12.11
N VAL A 330 -0.90 0.86 -12.80
CA VAL A 330 -0.72 0.01 -14.00
C VAL A 330 0.06 0.78 -15.07
N LYS A 331 -0.34 2.02 -15.36
CA LYS A 331 0.35 2.88 -16.32
C LYS A 331 1.80 3.15 -15.92
N ALA A 332 2.04 3.49 -14.66
CA ALA A 332 3.37 3.81 -14.14
C ALA A 332 4.32 2.60 -14.21
N THR A 333 3.87 1.43 -13.74
CA THR A 333 4.67 0.20 -13.74
C THR A 333 4.97 -0.30 -15.16
N THR A 334 3.98 -0.30 -16.05
CA THR A 334 4.17 -0.68 -17.46
C THR A 334 5.19 0.22 -18.15
N LYS A 335 5.07 1.56 -17.96
CA LYS A 335 6.04 2.53 -18.49
C LYS A 335 7.43 2.32 -17.89
N ALA A 336 7.54 2.04 -16.60
CA ALA A 336 8.81 1.85 -15.90
C ALA A 336 9.61 0.69 -16.48
N ILE A 337 9.00 -0.49 -16.65
CA ILE A 337 9.68 -1.66 -17.25
C ILE A 337 10.12 -1.36 -18.69
N LYS A 338 9.23 -0.76 -19.49
CA LYS A 338 9.57 -0.47 -20.90
C LYS A 338 10.71 0.55 -21.02
N ASN A 339 10.74 1.56 -20.17
CA ASN A 339 11.82 2.56 -20.15
C ASN A 339 13.15 1.97 -19.64
N GLN A 340 13.10 1.09 -18.65
CA GLN A 340 14.28 0.45 -18.07
C GLN A 340 14.96 -0.50 -19.07
N PHE A 341 14.16 -1.20 -19.87
CA PHE A 341 14.63 -2.20 -20.83
C PHE A 341 14.08 -1.91 -22.23
N LYS A 342 14.46 -0.77 -22.82
CA LYS A 342 13.90 -0.23 -24.06
C LYS A 342 13.92 -1.22 -25.22
N ASN A 343 14.96 -2.05 -25.32
CA ASN A 343 15.18 -2.97 -26.43
C ASN A 343 14.54 -4.35 -26.24
N ARG A 344 13.89 -4.57 -25.07
CA ARG A 344 13.20 -5.83 -24.80
C ARG A 344 11.71 -5.72 -25.10
N LYS A 345 11.13 -6.80 -25.57
CA LYS A 345 9.69 -6.96 -25.70
C LYS A 345 9.06 -6.96 -24.30
N LEU A 346 7.99 -6.24 -24.12
CA LEU A 346 7.26 -6.21 -22.85
C LEU A 346 5.92 -6.95 -22.98
N ILE A 347 5.79 -8.05 -22.24
CA ILE A 347 4.57 -8.85 -22.13
C ILE A 347 3.94 -8.51 -20.77
N THR A 348 2.70 -8.02 -20.75
CA THR A 348 2.01 -7.66 -19.50
C THR A 348 0.80 -8.55 -19.26
N LEU A 349 0.62 -9.00 -18.02
CA LEU A 349 -0.61 -9.60 -17.53
C LEU A 349 -1.18 -8.72 -16.42
N LEU A 350 -2.37 -8.16 -16.64
CA LEU A 350 -3.13 -7.43 -15.62
C LEU A 350 -4.33 -8.27 -15.18
N GLU A 351 -4.44 -8.56 -13.88
CA GLU A 351 -5.65 -9.14 -13.30
C GLU A 351 -6.59 -8.05 -12.79
N LEU A 352 -7.81 -8.03 -13.30
CA LEU A 352 -8.90 -7.24 -12.72
C LEU A 352 -9.50 -8.03 -11.55
N HIS A 353 -9.21 -7.60 -10.32
CA HIS A 353 -9.60 -8.33 -9.11
C HIS A 353 -10.39 -7.46 -8.12
N THR A 354 -10.13 -6.15 -8.07
CA THR A 354 -10.79 -5.25 -7.11
C THR A 354 -12.24 -4.95 -7.51
N PHE A 355 -13.04 -4.45 -6.57
CA PHE A 355 -14.39 -3.97 -6.86
C PHE A 355 -14.36 -2.87 -7.94
N SER A 356 -13.43 -1.92 -7.84
CA SER A 356 -13.28 -0.82 -8.80
C SER A 356 -12.94 -1.35 -10.19
N SER A 357 -11.93 -2.22 -10.31
CA SER A 357 -11.47 -2.73 -11.61
C SER A 357 -12.50 -3.59 -12.35
N LEU A 358 -13.43 -4.20 -11.60
CA LEU A 358 -14.53 -5.02 -12.14
C LEU A 358 -15.84 -4.24 -12.31
N ASN A 359 -15.84 -2.92 -12.05
CA ASN A 359 -17.03 -2.09 -12.15
C ASN A 359 -17.10 -1.40 -13.53
N GLU A 360 -18.23 -1.55 -14.23
CA GLU A 360 -18.46 -0.98 -15.57
C GLU A 360 -18.32 0.54 -15.62
N ASN A 361 -18.63 1.25 -14.53
CA ASN A 361 -18.54 2.71 -14.46
C ASN A 361 -17.10 3.21 -14.23
N PHE A 362 -16.20 2.34 -13.79
CA PHE A 362 -14.82 2.70 -13.48
C PHE A 362 -13.81 2.16 -14.49
N ILE A 363 -14.12 1.05 -15.19
CA ILE A 363 -13.17 0.38 -16.08
C ILE A 363 -12.61 1.31 -17.17
N GLY A 364 -13.36 2.37 -17.55
CA GLY A 364 -12.91 3.37 -18.51
C GLY A 364 -11.67 4.17 -18.07
N GLU A 365 -11.38 4.24 -16.76
CA GLU A 365 -10.16 4.87 -16.21
C GLU A 365 -8.88 4.12 -16.62
N TYR A 366 -8.98 2.84 -17.06
CA TYR A 366 -7.86 2.06 -17.57
C TYR A 366 -7.45 2.41 -19.01
N ARG A 367 -8.09 3.41 -19.62
CA ARG A 367 -7.77 3.85 -21.00
C ARG A 367 -6.28 4.09 -21.15
N ASP A 368 -5.67 3.46 -22.18
CA ASP A 368 -4.25 3.59 -22.55
C ASP A 368 -3.21 3.20 -21.46
N THR A 369 -3.63 2.54 -20.36
CA THR A 369 -2.72 2.21 -19.25
C THR A 369 -1.66 1.17 -19.62
N LEU A 370 -1.96 0.28 -20.57
CA LEU A 370 -1.06 -0.75 -21.09
C LEU A 370 -0.36 -0.36 -22.39
N LYS A 371 -0.48 0.89 -22.85
CA LYS A 371 0.04 1.34 -24.16
C LYS A 371 1.53 1.06 -24.38
N SER A 372 2.32 1.07 -23.30
CA SER A 372 3.78 0.82 -23.40
C SER A 372 4.15 -0.67 -23.56
N ALA A 373 3.20 -1.59 -23.41
CA ALA A 373 3.45 -3.02 -23.58
C ALA A 373 3.29 -3.45 -25.05
N ASP A 374 4.08 -4.43 -25.45
CA ASP A 374 4.06 -5.02 -26.82
C ASP A 374 2.98 -6.11 -26.90
N ILE A 375 2.87 -6.96 -25.87
CA ILE A 375 1.75 -7.91 -25.69
C ILE A 375 1.00 -7.56 -24.42
N LYS A 376 -0.32 -7.42 -24.55
CA LYS A 376 -1.21 -6.96 -23.49
C LYS A 376 -2.23 -8.05 -23.20
N ILE A 377 -2.14 -8.61 -21.99
CA ILE A 377 -3.00 -9.68 -21.51
C ILE A 377 -3.78 -9.16 -20.32
N LEU A 378 -5.07 -9.42 -20.31
CA LEU A 378 -5.97 -9.15 -19.21
C LEU A 378 -6.60 -10.45 -18.74
N PHE A 379 -6.65 -10.62 -17.44
CA PHE A 379 -7.34 -11.73 -16.80
C PHE A 379 -8.38 -11.22 -15.80
N TYR A 380 -9.52 -11.88 -15.72
CA TYR A 380 -10.47 -11.71 -14.63
C TYR A 380 -11.15 -13.06 -14.31
N ASP A 381 -11.49 -13.27 -13.04
CA ASP A 381 -12.22 -14.46 -12.61
C ASP A 381 -13.72 -14.15 -12.51
N PRO A 382 -14.58 -14.79 -13.35
CA PRO A 382 -16.03 -14.60 -13.28
C PRO A 382 -16.61 -14.88 -11.89
N SER A 383 -16.05 -15.85 -11.15
CA SER A 383 -16.51 -16.15 -9.79
C SER A 383 -16.23 -15.01 -8.81
N ALA A 384 -15.14 -14.28 -9.02
CA ALA A 384 -14.82 -13.09 -8.21
C ALA A 384 -15.77 -11.92 -8.53
N VAL A 385 -16.23 -11.79 -9.77
CA VAL A 385 -17.25 -10.81 -10.17
C VAL A 385 -18.57 -11.10 -9.47
N GLU A 386 -19.03 -12.36 -9.51
CA GLU A 386 -20.28 -12.80 -8.88
C GLU A 386 -20.26 -12.60 -7.36
N LYS A 387 -19.16 -13.00 -6.68
CA LYS A 387 -18.99 -12.81 -5.23
C LYS A 387 -19.06 -11.36 -4.79
N LYS A 388 -18.74 -10.41 -5.68
CA LYS A 388 -18.83 -8.97 -5.43
C LYS A 388 -20.20 -8.37 -5.81
N GLY A 389 -21.13 -9.19 -6.27
CA GLY A 389 -22.46 -8.74 -6.71
C GLY A 389 -22.43 -7.86 -7.97
N LEU A 390 -21.37 -7.98 -8.78
CA LEU A 390 -21.18 -7.21 -9.99
C LEU A 390 -21.68 -7.99 -11.21
N LYS A 391 -21.97 -7.28 -12.32
CA LYS A 391 -22.29 -7.89 -13.61
C LYS A 391 -21.01 -8.20 -14.38
N ASN A 392 -20.99 -9.33 -15.09
CA ASN A 392 -19.88 -9.67 -15.97
C ASN A 392 -19.75 -8.62 -17.09
N ILE A 393 -18.52 -8.17 -17.30
CA ILE A 393 -18.17 -7.21 -18.36
C ILE A 393 -17.81 -8.00 -19.61
N SER A 394 -18.41 -7.69 -20.75
CA SER A 394 -18.06 -8.35 -22.00
C SER A 394 -16.65 -7.98 -22.46
N GLU A 395 -15.99 -8.90 -23.16
CA GLU A 395 -14.66 -8.68 -23.76
C GLU A 395 -14.62 -7.42 -24.62
N THR A 396 -15.65 -7.17 -25.43
CA THR A 396 -15.77 -5.96 -26.25
C THR A 396 -15.78 -4.69 -25.42
N LYS A 397 -16.51 -4.68 -24.29
CA LYS A 397 -16.52 -3.55 -23.36
C LYS A 397 -15.15 -3.31 -22.74
N ILE A 398 -14.46 -4.39 -22.35
CA ILE A 398 -13.11 -4.31 -21.80
C ILE A 398 -12.15 -3.68 -22.83
N LYS A 399 -12.11 -4.21 -24.04
CA LYS A 399 -11.25 -3.68 -25.13
C LYS A 399 -11.52 -2.20 -25.42
N ASN A 400 -12.78 -1.81 -25.46
CA ASN A 400 -13.18 -0.40 -25.64
C ASN A 400 -12.73 0.49 -24.47
N ALA A 401 -12.87 0.00 -23.24
CA ALA A 401 -12.45 0.73 -22.03
C ALA A 401 -10.94 0.98 -22.01
N PHE A 402 -10.15 -0.03 -22.37
CA PHE A 402 -8.68 0.09 -22.49
C PHE A 402 -8.23 0.83 -23.76
N ASN A 403 -9.16 1.12 -24.69
CA ASN A 403 -8.88 1.71 -26.00
C ASN A 403 -7.88 0.86 -26.80
N ASP A 404 -8.03 -0.47 -26.77
CA ASP A 404 -7.10 -1.40 -27.40
C ASP A 404 -7.80 -2.66 -27.95
N ASN A 405 -7.93 -2.72 -29.27
CA ASN A 405 -8.53 -3.87 -29.96
C ASN A 405 -7.62 -5.13 -29.95
N ASN A 406 -6.33 -4.96 -29.71
CA ASN A 406 -5.37 -6.05 -29.66
C ASN A 406 -5.18 -6.62 -28.23
N LEU A 407 -5.94 -6.10 -27.25
CA LEU A 407 -5.93 -6.61 -25.88
C LEU A 407 -6.47 -8.06 -25.87
N ILE A 408 -5.69 -8.97 -25.29
CA ILE A 408 -6.05 -10.39 -25.18
C ILE A 408 -6.71 -10.60 -23.82
N VAL A 409 -7.96 -11.07 -23.78
CA VAL A 409 -8.73 -11.18 -22.55
C VAL A 409 -8.98 -12.66 -22.23
N PHE A 410 -8.64 -13.07 -21.01
CA PHE A 410 -8.92 -14.40 -20.47
C PHE A 410 -9.82 -14.32 -19.23
N SER A 411 -10.72 -15.28 -19.12
CA SER A 411 -11.55 -15.55 -17.94
C SER A 411 -11.37 -16.98 -17.41
N ASN A 412 -10.41 -17.73 -18.00
CA ASN A 412 -10.07 -19.10 -17.61
C ASN A 412 -8.55 -19.21 -17.45
N SER A 413 -8.11 -19.64 -16.27
CA SER A 413 -6.68 -19.73 -15.94
C SER A 413 -5.92 -20.78 -16.75
N ASN A 414 -6.57 -21.89 -17.17
CA ASN A 414 -5.91 -22.91 -17.99
C ASN A 414 -5.63 -22.39 -19.41
N LEU A 415 -6.59 -21.65 -19.99
CA LEU A 415 -6.38 -21.03 -21.32
C LEU A 415 -5.28 -19.97 -21.25
N LEU A 416 -5.26 -19.17 -20.19
CA LEU A 416 -4.19 -18.20 -19.95
C LEU A 416 -2.83 -18.92 -19.83
N MET A 417 -2.75 -19.99 -19.04
CA MET A 417 -1.51 -20.74 -18.86
C MET A 417 -1.00 -21.34 -20.17
N ASN A 418 -1.89 -21.93 -21.00
CA ASN A 418 -1.52 -22.44 -22.31
C ASN A 418 -0.98 -21.32 -23.21
N PHE A 419 -1.65 -20.17 -23.24
CA PHE A 419 -1.17 -19.01 -23.98
C PHE A 419 0.22 -18.54 -23.53
N LEU A 420 0.49 -18.55 -22.21
CA LEU A 420 1.81 -18.18 -21.67
C LEU A 420 2.88 -19.22 -22.05
N LYS A 421 2.56 -20.51 -22.13
CA LYS A 421 3.46 -21.57 -22.60
C LYS A 421 3.87 -21.44 -24.06
N ASP A 422 3.00 -20.87 -24.88
CA ASP A 422 3.22 -20.69 -26.33
C ASP A 422 4.00 -19.39 -26.64
N GLN A 423 4.37 -18.58 -25.62
CA GLN A 423 5.14 -17.35 -25.83
C GLN A 423 6.65 -17.61 -25.87
N GLU A 424 7.34 -16.84 -26.69
CA GLU A 424 8.81 -16.75 -26.66
C GLU A 424 9.24 -15.63 -25.72
N TYR A 425 10.16 -15.95 -24.80
CA TYR A 425 10.65 -15.00 -23.78
C TYR A 425 12.07 -14.50 -24.03
N VAL A 426 12.73 -14.92 -25.10
CA VAL A 426 14.04 -14.37 -25.51
C VAL A 426 13.92 -12.88 -25.78
N ASN A 427 14.83 -12.09 -25.22
CA ASN A 427 14.86 -10.64 -25.29
C ASN A 427 13.53 -9.99 -24.84
N SER A 428 12.95 -10.53 -23.76
CA SER A 428 11.62 -10.14 -23.29
C SER A 428 11.57 -9.91 -21.78
N ASN A 429 10.65 -9.06 -21.35
CA ASN A 429 10.24 -8.91 -19.97
C ASN A 429 8.79 -9.33 -19.80
N LEU A 430 8.51 -10.14 -18.80
CA LEU A 430 7.16 -10.50 -18.37
C LEU A 430 6.81 -9.69 -17.12
N LEU A 431 5.66 -9.03 -17.11
CA LEU A 431 5.17 -8.24 -15.99
C LEU A 431 3.77 -8.69 -15.57
N PHE A 432 3.64 -9.18 -14.35
CA PHE A 432 2.36 -9.50 -13.73
C PHE A 432 1.92 -8.42 -12.76
N MET A 433 0.70 -7.93 -12.92
CA MET A 433 0.10 -6.87 -12.12
C MET A 433 -1.23 -7.30 -11.53
N SER A 434 -1.33 -7.35 -10.19
CA SER A 434 -2.56 -7.71 -9.49
C SER A 434 -2.54 -7.37 -8.01
N SER A 435 -3.73 -7.13 -7.42
CA SER A 435 -3.97 -7.20 -5.98
C SER A 435 -4.49 -8.57 -5.53
N GLY A 436 -4.75 -9.49 -6.45
CA GLY A 436 -5.22 -10.86 -6.23
C GLY A 436 -4.10 -11.90 -6.33
N ASN A 437 -4.44 -13.08 -6.79
CA ASN A 437 -3.55 -14.23 -6.87
C ASN A 437 -3.56 -14.92 -8.25
N TYR A 438 -4.03 -14.23 -9.29
CA TYR A 438 -4.12 -14.72 -10.68
C TYR A 438 -4.86 -16.07 -10.78
N ALA A 439 -5.97 -16.22 -10.04
CA ALA A 439 -6.72 -17.49 -9.92
C ALA A 439 -5.82 -18.68 -9.53
N SER A 440 -4.85 -18.43 -8.66
CA SER A 440 -3.88 -19.42 -8.14
C SER A 440 -2.94 -20.00 -9.21
N LEU A 441 -2.63 -19.26 -10.27
CA LEU A 441 -1.56 -19.63 -11.21
C LEU A 441 -0.24 -19.87 -10.47
N ASN A 442 0.46 -20.93 -10.86
CA ASN A 442 1.76 -21.26 -10.29
C ASN A 442 2.85 -20.35 -10.87
N LEU A 443 3.30 -19.39 -10.07
CA LEU A 443 4.34 -18.42 -10.49
C LEU A 443 5.71 -19.06 -10.65
N ASP A 444 6.03 -20.16 -9.96
CA ASP A 444 7.29 -20.89 -10.13
C ASP A 444 7.34 -21.59 -11.48
N GLU A 445 6.22 -22.21 -11.91
CA GLU A 445 6.12 -22.80 -13.26
C GLU A 445 6.30 -21.73 -14.35
N ILE A 446 5.71 -20.55 -14.17
CA ILE A 446 5.88 -19.43 -15.13
C ILE A 446 7.31 -18.91 -15.13
N LYS A 447 7.94 -18.81 -13.95
CA LYS A 447 9.35 -18.44 -13.84
C LYS A 447 10.26 -19.40 -14.60
N ASP A 448 10.01 -20.70 -14.49
CA ASP A 448 10.76 -21.73 -15.19
C ASP A 448 10.53 -21.66 -16.72
N LEU A 449 9.31 -21.36 -17.17
CA LEU A 449 9.03 -21.09 -18.59
C LEU A 449 9.84 -19.92 -19.12
N VAL A 450 9.85 -18.79 -18.41
CA VAL A 450 10.61 -17.60 -18.81
C VAL A 450 12.11 -17.89 -18.83
N LYS A 451 12.61 -18.67 -17.89
CA LYS A 451 14.03 -19.01 -17.76
C LYS A 451 14.52 -19.93 -18.86
N ASN A 452 13.69 -20.90 -19.28
CA ASN A 452 14.09 -21.99 -20.19
C ASN A 452 13.74 -21.72 -21.67
N SER A 453 13.12 -20.58 -21.98
CA SER A 453 12.86 -20.13 -23.36
C SER A 453 14.15 -19.53 -23.99
#